data_8754229331f0276e9fc401bc800ada42
#
_entry.id   8754229331f0276e9fc401bc800ada42
#
_cell.length_a   1.000
_cell.length_b   1.000
_cell.length_c   1.000
_cell.angle_alpha   90.00
_cell.angle_beta   90.00
_cell.angle_gamma   90.00
#
_symmetry.space_group_name_H-M   'P 1'
#
loop_
_entity.id
_entity.type
_entity.pdbx_description
1 polymer ?
#
loop_
_entity_poly.entity_id
_entity_poly.type
_entity_poly.pdbx_seq_one_letter_code
_entity_poly.pdbx_strand_id
1 'polypeptide(L)'
;MNLGQVSLIAVLAVCLPGRLPGLSSQEIRFDTIDTLELHHLKADVVTYHERTAVRVANTGGLDSNYGEGLVMVRGASLRDGTIEATLSGDTAPNAPLQLRGFVEIAFRVTDRSHFECLYIRPKNGRSEDQLQGNHSTQYISIPGFPWNKLRSETPGKYESYVDLVPGHWTQLKIEVKGTIAKLYVNGAEQPTLIVNDLKQPLSNGGIALWVGQGTIAHFADLKVTP
;
A
#
# COMPACT_ATOMS: atom_id res chain seq x y z
N MET A 1 0.39 82.13 -21.09
CA MET A 1 0.38 81.24 -19.93
C MET A 1 -0.10 79.87 -20.40
N ASN A 2 0.80 78.91 -20.66
CA ASN A 2 0.48 77.58 -21.12
C ASN A 2 0.48 76.60 -19.90
N LEU A 3 -0.69 76.06 -19.64
CA LEU A 3 -0.87 75.04 -18.63
C LEU A 3 -0.52 73.66 -19.29
N GLY A 4 0.58 73.08 -18.88
CA GLY A 4 0.93 71.72 -19.32
C GLY A 4 0.04 70.67 -18.65
N GLN A 5 -0.53 69.82 -19.45
CA GLN A 5 -1.25 68.60 -19.00
C GLN A 5 -0.24 67.52 -18.62
N VAL A 6 -0.28 67.10 -17.35
CA VAL A 6 0.47 65.93 -16.84
C VAL A 6 -0.42 64.70 -17.05
N SER A 7 -0.03 63.83 -17.98
CA SER A 7 -0.67 62.52 -18.17
C SER A 7 -0.14 61.54 -17.09
N LEU A 8 -1.03 61.06 -16.24
CA LEU A 8 -0.74 60.03 -15.28
C LEU A 8 -0.92 58.64 -15.94
N ILE A 9 0.15 57.93 -16.22
CA ILE A 9 0.09 56.54 -16.72
C ILE A 9 -0.06 55.62 -15.54
N ALA A 10 -1.24 55.06 -15.37
CA ALA A 10 -1.49 54.00 -14.38
C ALA A 10 -0.92 52.65 -14.91
N VAL A 11 0.12 52.15 -14.30
CA VAL A 11 0.65 50.79 -14.59
C VAL A 11 -0.20 49.79 -13.81
N LEU A 12 -1.05 49.06 -14.54
CA LEU A 12 -1.82 47.94 -13.99
C LEU A 12 -0.88 46.74 -13.82
N ALA A 13 -0.46 46.42 -12.61
CA ALA A 13 0.27 45.20 -12.30
C ALA A 13 -0.70 44.02 -12.38
N VAL A 14 -0.63 43.23 -13.46
CA VAL A 14 -1.34 41.96 -13.58
C VAL A 14 -0.62 40.92 -12.69
N CYS A 15 -1.14 40.68 -11.49
CA CYS A 15 -0.73 39.53 -10.70
C CYS A 15 -1.25 38.25 -11.36
N LEU A 16 -0.37 37.53 -12.06
CA LEU A 16 -0.65 36.16 -12.50
C LEU A 16 -0.75 35.28 -11.25
N PRO A 17 -1.84 34.49 -11.09
CA PRO A 17 -1.93 33.55 -9.98
C PRO A 17 -0.78 32.54 -10.12
N GLY A 18 0.14 32.57 -9.17
CA GLY A 18 1.20 31.59 -9.04
C GLY A 18 0.56 30.19 -8.99
N ARG A 19 0.86 29.35 -9.98
CA ARG A 19 0.47 27.94 -9.98
C ARG A 19 1.20 27.31 -8.79
N LEU A 20 0.47 26.95 -7.74
CA LEU A 20 1.01 26.13 -6.67
C LEU A 20 1.63 24.88 -7.32
N PRO A 21 2.85 24.47 -6.92
CA PRO A 21 3.42 23.23 -7.43
C PRO A 21 2.45 22.10 -7.06
N GLY A 22 1.78 21.56 -8.08
CA GLY A 22 0.92 20.40 -7.90
C GLY A 22 1.77 19.26 -7.35
N LEU A 23 1.35 18.67 -6.27
CA LEU A 23 1.93 17.44 -5.75
C LEU A 23 1.93 16.42 -6.92
N SER A 24 3.12 16.10 -7.43
CA SER A 24 3.25 15.19 -8.57
C SER A 24 3.14 13.75 -8.08
N SER A 25 2.34 12.94 -8.77
CA SER A 25 2.34 11.50 -8.54
C SER A 25 3.71 10.91 -8.88
N GLN A 26 4.15 9.97 -8.07
CA GLN A 26 5.35 9.17 -8.30
C GLN A 26 4.92 7.79 -8.81
N GLU A 27 5.36 7.42 -10.00
CA GLU A 27 5.18 6.09 -10.55
C GLU A 27 6.49 5.29 -10.39
N ILE A 28 6.41 4.13 -9.79
CA ILE A 28 7.53 3.21 -9.59
C ILE A 28 7.26 1.97 -10.44
N ARG A 29 8.16 1.72 -11.39
CA ARG A 29 8.15 0.51 -12.21
C ARG A 29 9.06 -0.52 -11.59
N PHE A 30 8.61 -1.75 -11.57
CA PHE A 30 9.38 -2.89 -11.07
C PHE A 30 10.06 -3.65 -12.22
N ASP A 31 10.75 -2.91 -13.08
CA ASP A 31 11.62 -3.43 -14.15
C ASP A 31 13.09 -3.61 -13.70
N THR A 32 13.41 -3.17 -12.49
CA THR A 32 14.67 -3.38 -11.78
C THR A 32 14.42 -3.57 -10.29
N ILE A 33 15.36 -4.19 -9.59
CA ILE A 33 15.33 -4.28 -8.12
C ILE A 33 16.07 -3.12 -7.43
N ASP A 34 16.69 -2.19 -8.19
CA ASP A 34 17.50 -1.10 -7.64
C ASP A 34 16.69 -0.10 -6.81
N THR A 35 15.38 0.00 -7.10
CA THR A 35 14.44 0.82 -6.32
C THR A 35 14.03 0.19 -5.00
N LEU A 36 14.49 -1.03 -4.72
CA LEU A 36 14.10 -1.79 -3.54
C LEU A 36 15.26 -1.92 -2.55
N GLU A 37 14.91 -1.90 -1.27
CA GLU A 37 15.81 -2.26 -0.19
C GLU A 37 15.33 -3.55 0.45
N LEU A 38 16.07 -4.62 0.15
CA LEU A 38 15.81 -5.98 0.61
C LEU A 38 16.47 -6.23 1.96
N HIS A 39 15.81 -7.01 2.82
CA HIS A 39 16.36 -7.49 4.07
C HIS A 39 15.91 -8.93 4.30
N HIS A 40 16.85 -9.86 4.25
CA HIS A 40 16.61 -11.31 4.35
C HIS A 40 15.66 -11.91 3.28
N LEU A 41 15.06 -11.09 2.43
CA LEU A 41 14.23 -11.54 1.32
C LEU A 41 15.02 -11.54 0.02
N LYS A 42 14.57 -12.37 -0.93
CA LYS A 42 15.08 -12.38 -2.31
C LYS A 42 14.04 -11.81 -3.24
N ALA A 43 14.50 -11.01 -4.19
CA ALA A 43 13.67 -10.46 -5.24
C ALA A 43 14.33 -10.65 -6.59
N ASP A 44 13.51 -10.94 -7.60
CA ASP A 44 13.92 -11.11 -8.99
C ASP A 44 12.95 -10.38 -9.90
N VAL A 45 13.44 -9.77 -10.98
CA VAL A 45 12.59 -9.27 -12.05
C VAL A 45 12.19 -10.44 -12.94
N VAL A 46 10.89 -10.59 -13.15
CA VAL A 46 10.31 -11.71 -13.90
C VAL A 46 9.21 -11.22 -14.85
N THR A 47 8.88 -12.03 -15.84
CA THR A 47 7.60 -11.90 -16.56
C THR A 47 6.58 -12.82 -15.89
N TYR A 48 5.51 -12.24 -15.38
CA TYR A 48 4.45 -12.98 -14.70
C TYR A 48 3.08 -12.55 -15.26
N HIS A 49 2.30 -13.52 -15.76
CA HIS A 49 1.02 -13.23 -16.45
C HIS A 49 1.12 -12.02 -17.40
N GLU A 50 2.06 -12.10 -18.36
CA GLU A 50 2.30 -11.13 -19.43
C GLU A 50 2.73 -9.72 -18.97
N ARG A 51 3.10 -9.55 -17.68
CA ARG A 51 3.61 -8.29 -17.14
C ARG A 51 5.03 -8.44 -16.59
N THR A 52 5.86 -7.43 -16.78
CA THR A 52 7.09 -7.29 -16.03
C THR A 52 6.76 -7.01 -14.56
N ALA A 53 7.37 -7.74 -13.65
CA ALA A 53 7.09 -7.63 -12.23
C ALA A 53 8.33 -7.97 -11.40
N VAL A 54 8.38 -7.47 -10.18
CA VAL A 54 9.26 -7.98 -9.15
C VAL A 54 8.56 -9.13 -8.43
N ARG A 55 9.20 -10.30 -8.45
CA ARG A 55 8.84 -11.43 -7.62
C ARG A 55 9.60 -11.34 -6.31
N VAL A 56 8.88 -11.45 -5.20
CA VAL A 56 9.45 -11.53 -3.86
C VAL A 56 8.98 -12.82 -3.20
N ALA A 57 9.91 -13.59 -2.65
CA ALA A 57 9.60 -14.81 -1.93
C ALA A 57 9.99 -14.67 -0.45
N ASN A 58 9.02 -14.88 0.42
CA ASN A 58 9.23 -15.02 1.86
C ASN A 58 8.97 -16.47 2.27
N THR A 59 10.04 -17.27 2.30
CA THR A 59 9.98 -18.69 2.68
C THR A 59 10.27 -18.94 4.16
N GLY A 60 10.29 -17.87 4.99
CA GLY A 60 10.48 -17.93 6.43
C GLY A 60 9.42 -18.77 7.14
N GLY A 61 9.77 -19.29 8.31
CA GLY A 61 8.87 -20.08 9.17
C GLY A 61 7.77 -19.22 9.83
N LEU A 62 6.83 -19.89 10.52
CA LEU A 62 5.67 -19.26 11.16
C LEU A 62 6.02 -18.26 12.30
N ASP A 63 7.24 -18.30 12.79
CA ASP A 63 7.72 -17.49 13.91
C ASP A 63 8.41 -16.19 13.50
N SER A 64 8.42 -15.86 12.18
CA SER A 64 9.09 -14.65 11.72
C SER A 64 8.32 -13.38 12.10
N ASN A 65 9.08 -12.33 12.41
CA ASN A 65 8.57 -11.00 12.75
C ASN A 65 7.91 -10.34 11.52
N TYR A 66 6.86 -9.55 11.72
CA TYR A 66 6.21 -8.79 10.62
C TYR A 66 7.19 -7.96 9.79
N GLY A 67 8.16 -7.33 10.43
CA GLY A 67 9.16 -6.51 9.74
C GLY A 67 10.09 -7.27 8.79
N GLU A 68 10.20 -8.59 8.92
CA GLU A 68 10.98 -9.42 8.01
C GLU A 68 10.34 -9.55 6.62
N GLY A 69 9.02 -9.33 6.53
CA GLY A 69 8.29 -9.30 5.26
C GLY A 69 8.40 -8.00 4.47
N LEU A 70 9.04 -6.95 5.02
CA LEU A 70 9.12 -5.63 4.40
C LEU A 70 10.25 -5.53 3.38
N VAL A 71 9.90 -5.04 2.19
CA VAL A 71 10.80 -4.60 1.12
C VAL A 71 10.57 -3.11 0.93
N MET A 72 11.48 -2.27 1.40
CA MET A 72 11.32 -0.81 1.31
C MET A 72 11.42 -0.34 -0.13
N VAL A 73 10.53 0.58 -0.53
CA VAL A 73 10.59 1.24 -1.83
C VAL A 73 11.33 2.56 -1.68
N ARG A 74 12.55 2.63 -2.26
CA ARG A 74 13.42 3.81 -2.14
C ARG A 74 12.76 5.05 -2.71
N GLY A 75 12.82 6.15 -1.95
CA GLY A 75 12.32 7.44 -2.37
C GLY A 75 10.79 7.58 -2.36
N ALA A 76 10.04 6.52 -2.05
CA ALA A 76 8.58 6.59 -1.90
C ALA A 76 8.20 6.89 -0.46
N SER A 77 7.35 7.90 -0.25
CA SER A 77 6.83 8.23 1.07
C SER A 77 5.44 8.83 0.99
N LEU A 78 4.66 8.69 2.04
CA LEU A 78 3.31 9.22 2.14
C LEU A 78 2.98 9.60 3.59
N ARG A 79 2.33 10.75 3.76
CA ARG A 79 1.58 11.09 4.97
C ARG A 79 0.08 10.92 4.72
N ASP A 80 -0.43 11.66 3.74
CA ASP A 80 -1.80 11.61 3.25
C ASP A 80 -1.76 11.51 1.72
N GLY A 81 -2.75 10.88 1.09
CA GLY A 81 -2.80 10.71 -0.35
C GLY A 81 -3.29 9.34 -0.77
N THR A 82 -2.90 8.91 -1.95
CA THR A 82 -3.36 7.66 -2.57
C THR A 82 -2.18 6.78 -2.97
N ILE A 83 -2.27 5.49 -2.68
CA ILE A 83 -1.36 4.45 -3.15
C ILE A 83 -2.16 3.52 -4.06
N GLU A 84 -1.69 3.33 -5.29
CA GLU A 84 -2.25 2.38 -6.24
C GLU A 84 -1.19 1.33 -6.56
N ALA A 85 -1.55 0.06 -6.52
CA ALA A 85 -0.63 -1.04 -6.79
C ALA A 85 -1.31 -2.19 -7.53
N THR A 86 -0.56 -2.86 -8.41
CA THR A 86 -0.96 -4.15 -9.00
C THR A 86 -0.05 -5.22 -8.42
N LEU A 87 -0.64 -6.17 -7.72
CA LEU A 87 0.09 -7.22 -7.02
C LEU A 87 -0.60 -8.58 -7.12
N SER A 88 0.13 -9.63 -6.83
CA SER A 88 -0.37 -11.01 -6.76
C SER A 88 0.31 -11.72 -5.59
N GLY A 89 -0.43 -12.57 -4.90
CA GLY A 89 0.10 -13.39 -3.82
C GLY A 89 -0.45 -14.82 -3.87
N ASP A 90 0.43 -15.77 -3.61
CA ASP A 90 0.06 -17.17 -3.37
C ASP A 90 1.02 -17.78 -2.35
N THR A 91 0.66 -18.92 -1.80
CA THR A 91 1.55 -19.66 -0.90
C THR A 91 2.69 -20.30 -1.69
N ALA A 92 3.88 -20.32 -1.09
CA ALA A 92 5.00 -21.07 -1.62
C ALA A 92 4.66 -22.59 -1.68
N PRO A 93 5.29 -23.34 -2.59
CA PRO A 93 5.17 -24.81 -2.58
C PRO A 93 5.54 -25.36 -1.19
N ASN A 94 4.73 -26.32 -0.71
CA ASN A 94 4.89 -26.94 0.62
C ASN A 94 4.73 -25.99 1.83
N ALA A 95 4.20 -24.81 1.63
CA ALA A 95 3.85 -23.92 2.74
C ALA A 95 2.77 -24.55 3.64
N PRO A 96 2.82 -24.31 4.97
CA PRO A 96 1.78 -24.77 5.89
C PRO A 96 0.37 -24.33 5.45
N LEU A 97 -0.63 -25.22 5.64
CA LEU A 97 -2.01 -25.00 5.21
C LEU A 97 -2.68 -23.77 5.85
N GLN A 98 -2.15 -23.28 6.96
CA GLN A 98 -2.62 -22.08 7.66
C GLN A 98 -2.27 -20.79 6.92
N LEU A 99 -1.26 -20.83 6.02
CA LEU A 99 -0.84 -19.65 5.27
C LEU A 99 -1.79 -19.37 4.10
N ARG A 100 -1.99 -18.10 3.81
CA ARG A 100 -3.04 -17.61 2.91
C ARG A 100 -2.53 -16.78 1.72
N GLY A 101 -1.19 -16.75 1.52
CA GLY A 101 -0.59 -15.96 0.44
C GLY A 101 -0.66 -14.46 0.71
N PHE A 102 -0.32 -14.05 1.94
CA PHE A 102 -0.42 -12.67 2.42
C PHE A 102 0.46 -11.73 1.61
N VAL A 103 -0.14 -10.70 1.02
CA VAL A 103 0.56 -9.70 0.21
C VAL A 103 -0.10 -8.33 0.37
N GLU A 104 0.73 -7.26 0.37
CA GLU A 104 0.22 -5.92 0.59
C GLU A 104 1.21 -4.77 0.33
N ILE A 105 0.72 -3.54 0.65
CA ILE A 105 1.51 -2.33 0.72
C ILE A 105 1.47 -1.80 2.15
N ALA A 106 2.64 -1.67 2.79
CA ALA A 106 2.81 -0.95 4.03
C ALA A 106 3.09 0.53 3.76
N PHE A 107 2.56 1.39 4.60
CA PHE A 107 2.71 2.85 4.49
C PHE A 107 3.00 3.48 5.85
N ARG A 108 3.43 4.74 5.84
CA ARG A 108 3.92 5.45 7.03
C ARG A 108 5.00 4.65 7.77
N VAL A 109 5.84 3.96 6.99
CA VAL A 109 6.94 3.16 7.54
C VAL A 109 8.02 4.07 8.05
N THR A 110 8.29 4.06 9.35
CA THR A 110 9.43 4.77 9.95
C THR A 110 10.64 3.86 10.10
N ASP A 111 10.39 2.60 10.36
CA ASP A 111 11.37 1.52 10.38
C ASP A 111 10.66 0.16 10.25
N ARG A 112 11.42 -0.95 10.29
CA ARG A 112 10.88 -2.30 10.14
C ARG A 112 9.94 -2.75 11.27
N SER A 113 9.88 -2.00 12.34
CA SER A 113 9.07 -2.28 13.53
C SER A 113 7.92 -1.30 13.72
N HIS A 114 7.80 -0.28 12.84
CA HIS A 114 6.79 0.77 12.96
C HIS A 114 6.20 1.08 11.58
N PHE A 115 5.00 0.60 11.32
CA PHE A 115 4.28 0.79 10.06
C PHE A 115 2.77 0.51 10.18
N GLU A 116 2.01 1.05 9.24
CA GLU A 116 0.61 0.74 8.97
C GLU A 116 0.51 -0.18 7.75
N CYS A 117 -0.45 -1.07 7.74
CA CYS A 117 -0.55 -2.02 6.66
C CYS A 117 -2.00 -2.47 6.39
N LEU A 118 -2.38 -2.51 5.10
CA LEU A 118 -3.65 -3.06 4.63
C LEU A 118 -3.36 -4.21 3.67
N TYR A 119 -3.60 -5.45 4.08
CA TYR A 119 -3.23 -6.64 3.32
C TYR A 119 -4.41 -7.50 2.88
N ILE A 120 -4.16 -8.28 1.85
CA ILE A 120 -5.08 -9.28 1.33
C ILE A 120 -4.60 -10.70 1.62
N ARG A 121 -5.55 -11.61 1.73
CA ARG A 121 -5.35 -13.05 1.89
C ARG A 121 -6.00 -13.77 0.70
N PRO A 122 -5.29 -13.93 -0.42
CA PRO A 122 -5.90 -14.48 -1.64
C PRO A 122 -6.61 -15.82 -1.44
N LYS A 123 -6.06 -16.71 -0.63
CA LYS A 123 -6.71 -18.02 -0.35
C LYS A 123 -7.99 -17.96 0.49
N ASN A 124 -8.30 -16.79 1.06
CA ASN A 124 -9.56 -16.60 1.76
C ASN A 124 -10.70 -16.12 0.85
N GLY A 125 -10.37 -15.49 -0.30
CA GLY A 125 -11.35 -14.83 -1.17
C GLY A 125 -12.47 -15.74 -1.70
N ARG A 126 -12.18 -17.02 -1.86
CA ARG A 126 -13.16 -18.04 -2.32
C ARG A 126 -13.22 -19.24 -1.39
N SER A 127 -13.07 -18.99 -0.09
CA SER A 127 -13.24 -20.03 0.92
C SER A 127 -14.71 -20.45 1.02
N GLU A 128 -14.96 -21.74 1.17
CA GLU A 128 -16.29 -22.28 1.51
C GLU A 128 -16.68 -21.99 2.96
N ASP A 129 -15.71 -21.67 3.82
CA ASP A 129 -15.95 -21.18 5.18
C ASP A 129 -16.21 -19.67 5.14
N GLN A 130 -17.45 -19.26 5.45
CA GLN A 130 -17.87 -17.86 5.44
C GLN A 130 -17.03 -16.99 6.37
N LEU A 131 -16.68 -17.49 7.55
CA LEU A 131 -15.86 -16.72 8.50
C LEU A 131 -14.45 -16.48 7.96
N GLN A 132 -13.86 -17.50 7.36
CA GLN A 132 -12.57 -17.38 6.68
C GLN A 132 -12.66 -16.41 5.49
N GLY A 133 -13.73 -16.49 4.69
CA GLY A 133 -13.99 -15.56 3.59
C GLY A 133 -14.04 -14.10 4.06
N ASN A 134 -14.72 -13.83 5.19
CA ASN A 134 -14.82 -12.49 5.77
C ASN A 134 -13.46 -11.91 6.21
N HIS A 135 -12.44 -12.74 6.30
CA HIS A 135 -11.06 -12.33 6.59
C HIS A 135 -10.18 -12.22 5.33
N SER A 136 -10.74 -11.90 4.16
CA SER A 136 -9.96 -11.76 2.92
C SER A 136 -9.10 -10.50 2.89
N THR A 137 -9.51 -9.43 3.58
CA THR A 137 -8.72 -8.23 3.81
C THR A 137 -8.49 -8.01 5.30
N GLN A 138 -7.40 -7.33 5.65
CA GLN A 138 -7.08 -7.03 7.05
C GLN A 138 -6.23 -5.77 7.14
N TYR A 139 -6.48 -4.97 8.18
CA TYR A 139 -5.58 -3.92 8.65
C TYR A 139 -4.76 -4.42 9.84
N ILE A 140 -3.50 -3.98 9.89
CA ILE A 140 -2.63 -4.09 11.07
C ILE A 140 -1.81 -2.81 11.24
N SER A 141 -1.33 -2.59 12.46
CA SER A 141 -0.36 -1.55 12.78
C SER A 141 0.69 -2.10 13.73
N ILE A 142 1.92 -1.96 13.36
CA ILE A 142 3.06 -2.47 14.12
C ILE A 142 3.87 -1.27 14.64
N PRO A 143 4.21 -1.26 15.92
CA PRO A 143 3.93 -2.27 16.96
C PRO A 143 2.55 -2.11 17.60
N GLY A 144 2.13 -3.13 18.29
CA GLY A 144 1.03 -3.05 19.26
C GLY A 144 -0.35 -3.43 18.75
N PHE A 145 -0.58 -3.49 17.43
CA PHE A 145 -1.88 -3.83 16.84
C PHE A 145 -1.77 -4.91 15.75
N PRO A 146 -1.23 -6.10 16.08
CA PRO A 146 -1.22 -7.23 15.17
C PRO A 146 -2.64 -7.77 14.94
N TRP A 147 -2.83 -8.56 13.87
CA TRP A 147 -4.16 -9.03 13.44
C TRP A 147 -4.92 -9.80 14.54
N ASN A 148 -4.24 -10.62 15.31
CA ASN A 148 -4.84 -11.43 16.38
C ASN A 148 -5.39 -10.56 17.53
N LYS A 149 -4.68 -9.51 17.90
CA LYS A 149 -5.14 -8.54 18.89
C LYS A 149 -6.35 -7.76 18.37
N LEU A 150 -6.25 -7.19 17.18
CA LEU A 150 -7.35 -6.43 16.57
C LEU A 150 -8.61 -7.28 16.42
N ARG A 151 -8.47 -8.53 16.00
CA ARG A 151 -9.60 -9.47 15.89
C ARG A 151 -10.21 -9.82 17.23
N SER A 152 -9.40 -10.06 18.26
CA SER A 152 -9.91 -10.41 19.60
C SER A 152 -10.58 -9.25 20.30
N GLU A 153 -10.03 -8.02 20.19
CA GLU A 153 -10.56 -6.84 20.88
C GLU A 153 -11.75 -6.19 20.14
N THR A 154 -11.74 -6.25 18.80
CA THR A 154 -12.76 -5.59 17.95
C THR A 154 -13.09 -6.47 16.74
N PRO A 155 -13.78 -7.62 16.92
CA PRO A 155 -14.07 -8.56 15.85
C PRO A 155 -14.76 -7.89 14.65
N GLY A 156 -14.25 -8.17 13.43
CA GLY A 156 -14.80 -7.66 12.18
C GLY A 156 -14.53 -6.18 11.86
N LYS A 157 -14.00 -5.38 12.80
CA LYS A 157 -13.78 -3.94 12.57
C LYS A 157 -12.69 -3.64 11.53
N TYR A 158 -11.66 -4.46 11.49
CA TYR A 158 -10.46 -4.25 10.67
C TYR A 158 -10.28 -5.32 9.61
N GLU A 159 -11.36 -6.00 9.26
CA GLU A 159 -11.40 -7.09 8.30
C GLU A 159 -12.63 -6.95 7.40
N SER A 160 -12.55 -7.46 6.17
CA SER A 160 -13.68 -7.50 5.26
C SER A 160 -13.51 -8.60 4.22
N TYR A 161 -14.63 -9.02 3.63
CA TYR A 161 -14.65 -9.92 2.49
C TYR A 161 -14.29 -9.18 1.19
N VAL A 162 -13.57 -9.88 0.33
CA VAL A 162 -13.42 -9.55 -1.09
C VAL A 162 -13.13 -10.83 -1.89
N ASP A 163 -13.68 -10.92 -3.10
CA ASP A 163 -13.36 -12.02 -4.01
C ASP A 163 -11.90 -11.90 -4.51
N LEU A 164 -11.10 -12.90 -4.24
CA LEU A 164 -9.68 -12.99 -4.60
C LEU A 164 -9.37 -14.38 -5.14
N VAL A 165 -8.44 -14.44 -6.09
CA VAL A 165 -7.91 -15.69 -6.62
C VAL A 165 -6.41 -15.75 -6.36
N PRO A 166 -5.91 -16.78 -5.65
CA PRO A 166 -4.47 -16.96 -5.43
C PRO A 166 -3.69 -16.94 -6.74
N GLY A 167 -2.57 -16.26 -6.77
CA GLY A 167 -1.71 -16.16 -7.95
C GLY A 167 -2.23 -15.24 -9.07
N HIS A 168 -3.42 -14.69 -8.98
CA HIS A 168 -3.93 -13.73 -9.97
C HIS A 168 -3.60 -12.29 -9.61
N TRP A 169 -3.52 -11.43 -10.63
CA TRP A 169 -3.33 -10.00 -10.42
C TRP A 169 -4.53 -9.40 -9.69
N THR A 170 -4.25 -8.62 -8.67
CA THR A 170 -5.19 -7.83 -7.89
C THR A 170 -4.77 -6.37 -7.91
N GLN A 171 -5.68 -5.47 -8.24
CA GLN A 171 -5.46 -4.04 -8.17
C GLN A 171 -5.88 -3.54 -6.78
N LEU A 172 -5.00 -2.83 -6.10
CA LEU A 172 -5.28 -2.18 -4.84
C LEU A 172 -5.20 -0.66 -5.00
N LYS A 173 -6.14 0.05 -4.41
CA LYS A 173 -6.06 1.49 -4.17
C LYS A 173 -6.28 1.73 -2.68
N ILE A 174 -5.35 2.42 -2.04
CA ILE A 174 -5.42 2.82 -0.64
C ILE A 174 -5.46 4.33 -0.58
N GLU A 175 -6.53 4.90 -0.05
CA GLU A 175 -6.65 6.32 0.24
C GLU A 175 -6.36 6.56 1.72
N VAL A 176 -5.41 7.43 2.03
CA VAL A 176 -5.03 7.77 3.41
C VAL A 176 -5.26 9.26 3.64
N LYS A 177 -6.01 9.59 4.69
CA LYS A 177 -6.24 10.99 5.10
C LYS A 177 -6.37 11.08 6.62
N GLY A 178 -5.42 11.75 7.25
CA GLY A 178 -5.38 11.84 8.71
C GLY A 178 -5.34 10.45 9.36
N THR A 179 -6.30 10.14 10.18
CA THR A 179 -6.44 8.83 10.85
C THR A 179 -7.32 7.83 10.09
N ILE A 180 -7.68 8.14 8.84
CA ILE A 180 -8.57 7.30 8.05
C ILE A 180 -7.80 6.67 6.90
N ALA A 181 -7.99 5.38 6.68
CA ALA A 181 -7.59 4.70 5.46
C ALA A 181 -8.76 3.93 4.84
N LYS A 182 -8.82 3.92 3.51
CA LYS A 182 -9.81 3.18 2.73
C LYS A 182 -9.10 2.31 1.70
N LEU A 183 -9.42 1.03 1.71
CA LEU A 183 -8.93 0.08 0.71
C LEU A 183 -10.00 -0.18 -0.33
N TYR A 184 -9.63 -0.09 -1.60
CA TYR A 184 -10.45 -0.50 -2.74
C TYR A 184 -9.71 -1.62 -3.48
N VAL A 185 -10.44 -2.64 -3.89
CA VAL A 185 -9.89 -3.80 -4.58
C VAL A 185 -10.55 -3.94 -5.95
N ASN A 186 -9.74 -4.19 -6.98
CA ASN A 186 -10.17 -4.45 -8.36
C ASN A 186 -11.13 -3.40 -8.93
N GLY A 187 -10.86 -2.11 -8.67
CA GLY A 187 -11.66 -1.00 -9.20
C GLY A 187 -13.03 -0.82 -8.57
N ALA A 188 -13.28 -1.41 -7.40
CA ALA A 188 -14.53 -1.22 -6.69
C ALA A 188 -14.84 0.27 -6.46
N GLU A 189 -16.09 0.69 -6.69
CA GLU A 189 -16.54 2.07 -6.44
C GLU A 189 -16.65 2.37 -4.95
N GLN A 190 -17.01 1.37 -4.15
CA GLN A 190 -17.09 1.48 -2.70
C GLN A 190 -15.86 0.85 -2.04
N PRO A 191 -15.37 1.41 -0.93
CA PRO A 191 -14.22 0.82 -0.24
C PRO A 191 -14.55 -0.58 0.28
N THR A 192 -13.64 -1.50 0.02
CA THR A 192 -13.70 -2.88 0.52
C THR A 192 -13.47 -2.93 2.03
N LEU A 193 -12.57 -2.08 2.54
CA LEU A 193 -12.32 -1.96 3.98
C LEU A 193 -12.13 -0.48 4.34
N ILE A 194 -12.72 -0.05 5.45
CA ILE A 194 -12.59 1.30 6.00
C ILE A 194 -11.97 1.19 7.40
N VAL A 195 -10.85 1.87 7.61
CA VAL A 195 -10.20 2.05 8.90
C VAL A 195 -10.31 3.51 9.30
N ASN A 196 -11.07 3.81 10.35
CA ASN A 196 -11.33 5.20 10.78
C ASN A 196 -10.37 5.68 11.88
N ASP A 197 -9.49 4.80 12.36
CA ASP A 197 -8.64 5.03 13.51
C ASP A 197 -7.27 4.35 13.35
N LEU A 198 -6.53 4.77 12.32
CA LEU A 198 -5.13 4.38 12.13
C LEU A 198 -4.35 4.58 13.44
N LYS A 199 -3.47 3.64 13.78
CA LYS A 199 -2.89 3.52 15.12
C LYS A 199 -1.54 4.23 15.27
N GLN A 200 -0.80 4.41 14.17
CA GLN A 200 0.46 5.15 14.22
C GLN A 200 0.23 6.68 14.23
N PRO A 201 1.15 7.45 14.84
CA PRO A 201 1.11 8.90 14.76
C PRO A 201 1.07 9.40 13.32
N LEU A 202 0.43 10.56 13.11
CA LEU A 202 0.40 11.24 11.82
C LEU A 202 1.81 11.66 11.42
N SER A 203 2.46 10.88 10.58
CA SER A 203 3.82 11.14 10.10
C SER A 203 3.92 10.92 8.59
N ASN A 204 4.84 11.61 7.95
CA ASN A 204 5.31 11.20 6.64
C ASN A 204 6.27 10.04 6.83
N GLY A 205 5.96 8.90 6.24
CA GLY A 205 6.78 7.69 6.34
C GLY A 205 6.94 7.00 5.00
N GLY A 206 7.86 6.04 4.94
CA GLY A 206 8.15 5.27 3.74
C GLY A 206 6.97 4.40 3.28
N ILE A 207 7.08 3.92 2.05
CA ILE A 207 6.24 2.88 1.47
C ILE A 207 7.07 1.60 1.37
N ALA A 208 6.46 0.46 1.66
CA ALA A 208 7.09 -0.84 1.48
C ALA A 208 6.10 -1.85 0.88
N LEU A 209 6.64 -2.77 0.09
CA LEU A 209 5.94 -4.00 -0.26
C LEU A 209 6.04 -4.93 0.95
N TRP A 210 4.95 -5.57 1.33
CA TRP A 210 4.99 -6.56 2.39
C TRP A 210 4.57 -7.94 1.89
N VAL A 211 5.35 -8.94 2.23
CA VAL A 211 5.14 -10.33 1.84
C VAL A 211 5.12 -11.19 3.09
N GLY A 212 3.97 -11.75 3.39
CA GLY A 212 3.82 -12.62 4.55
C GLY A 212 4.59 -13.94 4.42
N GLN A 213 4.74 -14.61 5.53
CA GLN A 213 5.45 -15.89 5.61
C GLN A 213 4.89 -16.93 4.64
N GLY A 214 5.76 -17.74 4.06
CA GLY A 214 5.40 -18.79 3.13
C GLY A 214 4.66 -18.30 1.89
N THR A 215 4.89 -17.04 1.50
CA THR A 215 4.24 -16.41 0.35
C THR A 215 5.24 -16.16 -0.77
N ILE A 216 4.80 -16.38 -2.00
CA ILE A 216 5.41 -15.86 -3.22
C ILE A 216 4.50 -14.74 -3.71
N ALA A 217 5.03 -13.53 -3.78
CA ALA A 217 4.33 -12.34 -4.24
C ALA A 217 4.94 -11.78 -5.52
N HIS A 218 4.11 -11.12 -6.34
CA HIS A 218 4.54 -10.37 -7.51
C HIS A 218 3.96 -8.97 -7.43
N PHE A 219 4.76 -7.97 -7.82
CA PHE A 219 4.36 -6.56 -7.85
C PHE A 219 4.71 -5.99 -9.23
N ALA A 220 3.73 -5.45 -9.94
CA ALA A 220 3.91 -4.93 -11.29
C ALA A 220 4.00 -3.40 -11.32
N ASP A 221 3.05 -2.73 -10.73
CA ASP A 221 2.94 -1.27 -10.75
C ASP A 221 2.74 -0.75 -9.32
N LEU A 222 3.37 0.39 -9.02
CA LEU A 222 3.11 1.16 -7.80
C LEU A 222 3.08 2.65 -8.15
N LYS A 223 2.00 3.31 -7.76
CA LYS A 223 1.85 4.76 -7.90
C LYS A 223 1.49 5.37 -6.56
N VAL A 224 2.20 6.43 -6.19
CA VAL A 224 1.97 7.19 -4.97
C VAL A 224 1.61 8.61 -5.35
N THR A 225 0.46 9.09 -4.90
CA THR A 225 -0.05 10.45 -5.14
C THR A 225 -0.32 11.10 -3.78
N PRO A 226 0.51 12.08 -3.36
CA PRO A 226 0.32 12.84 -2.12
C PRO A 226 -0.93 13.69 -2.09
#